data_929cc865bc503cd850fa80956689b8b4
#
_entry.id   929cc865bc503cd850fa80956689b8b4
#
_cell.length_a   1.000
_cell.length_b   1.000
_cell.length_c   1.000
_cell.angle_alpha   90.00
_cell.angle_beta   90.00
_cell.angle_gamma   90.00
#
_symmetry.space_group_name_H-M   'P 1'
#
loop_
_entity.id
_entity.type
_entity.pdbx_description
1 polymer ?
#
loop_
_entity_poly.entity_id
_entity_poly.type
_entity_poly.pdbx_seq_one_letter_code
_entity_poly.pdbx_strand_id
1 'polypeptide(L)'
;MENYVQFGVYGYYKIPQEYYTAFINWEKVHHELEVKKEWMRFSPGVVAGFHWLVQMLSNSGDAVIVITPVYYPFLNAVKNNDRRLICSDLICEDGIYRIDYEDFEKKIIENQVKVFILCSPHNPAGRVWKKKN
;
A
#
# COMPACT_ATOMS: atom_id res chain seq x y z
N MET A 1 -24.75 -16.89 -5.80
CA MET A 1 -24.89 -15.49 -5.32
C MET A 1 -26.34 -15.07 -5.22
N GLU A 2 -27.19 -15.36 -6.21
CA GLU A 2 -28.63 -15.00 -6.22
C GLU A 2 -29.40 -15.48 -4.98
N ASN A 3 -29.24 -16.76 -4.60
CA ASN A 3 -29.91 -17.31 -3.42
C ASN A 3 -29.55 -16.59 -2.12
N TYR A 4 -28.31 -16.11 -1.98
CA TYR A 4 -27.88 -15.38 -0.80
C TYR A 4 -28.45 -13.96 -0.77
N VAL A 5 -28.53 -13.32 -1.94
CA VAL A 5 -29.18 -12.00 -2.08
C VAL A 5 -30.68 -12.08 -1.79
N GLN A 6 -31.34 -13.12 -2.28
CA GLN A 6 -32.79 -13.36 -2.01
C GLN A 6 -33.07 -13.64 -0.54
N PHE A 7 -32.13 -14.25 0.19
CA PHE A 7 -32.27 -14.51 1.62
C PHE A 7 -32.38 -13.20 2.43
N GLY A 8 -31.71 -12.13 2.00
CA GLY A 8 -31.88 -10.75 2.48
C GLY A 8 -31.39 -10.47 3.91
N VAL A 9 -30.85 -11.45 4.61
CA VAL A 9 -30.30 -11.27 5.97
C VAL A 9 -28.78 -11.41 5.93
N TYR A 10 -28.09 -10.31 6.19
CA TYR A 10 -26.62 -10.23 6.13
C TYR A 10 -26.09 -10.03 7.55
N GLY A 11 -25.69 -11.13 8.18
CA GLY A 11 -25.12 -11.14 9.52
C GLY A 11 -23.61 -11.01 9.53
N TYR A 12 -23.00 -11.29 10.69
CA TYR A 12 -21.55 -11.33 10.81
C TYR A 12 -20.95 -12.43 9.95
N TYR A 13 -19.93 -12.07 9.16
CA TYR A 13 -19.26 -13.01 8.26
C TYR A 13 -17.96 -13.52 8.88
N LYS A 14 -17.76 -14.84 8.83
CA LYS A 14 -16.50 -15.47 9.18
C LYS A 14 -15.82 -15.93 7.89
N ILE A 15 -14.60 -15.46 7.67
CA ILE A 15 -13.80 -15.85 6.50
C ILE A 15 -13.59 -17.37 6.53
N PRO A 16 -14.00 -18.11 5.47
CA PRO A 16 -13.88 -19.56 5.41
C PRO A 16 -12.41 -19.98 5.30
N GLN A 17 -12.10 -21.21 5.73
CA GLN A 17 -10.72 -21.74 5.69
C GLN A 17 -10.18 -21.82 4.25
N GLU A 18 -11.04 -22.12 3.30
CA GLU A 18 -10.69 -22.24 1.87
C GLU A 18 -10.13 -20.93 1.30
N TYR A 19 -10.59 -19.78 1.79
CA TYR A 19 -10.05 -18.47 1.39
C TYR A 19 -8.57 -18.33 1.76
N TYR A 20 -8.22 -18.69 3.00
CA TYR A 20 -6.83 -18.65 3.45
C TYR A 20 -5.96 -19.63 2.69
N THR A 21 -6.46 -20.84 2.47
CA THR A 21 -5.74 -21.88 1.72
C THR A 21 -5.50 -21.46 0.28
N ALA A 22 -6.49 -20.88 -0.38
CA ALA A 22 -6.35 -20.39 -1.76
C ALA A 22 -5.29 -19.29 -1.87
N PHE A 23 -5.31 -18.31 -0.96
CA PHE A 23 -4.32 -17.23 -0.93
C PHE A 23 -2.90 -17.75 -0.66
N ILE A 24 -2.73 -18.60 0.35
CA ILE A 24 -1.43 -19.20 0.70
C ILE A 24 -0.84 -19.99 -0.48
N ASN A 25 -1.67 -20.78 -1.14
CA ASN A 25 -1.23 -21.55 -2.31
C ASN A 25 -0.86 -20.63 -3.48
N TRP A 26 -1.62 -19.56 -3.70
CA TRP A 26 -1.32 -18.58 -4.75
C TRP A 26 0.05 -17.94 -4.53
N GLU A 27 0.30 -17.43 -3.33
CA GLU A 27 1.57 -16.78 -2.98
C GLU A 27 2.75 -17.74 -3.12
N LYS A 28 2.57 -19.01 -2.70
CA LYS A 28 3.61 -20.03 -2.82
C LYS A 28 3.94 -20.35 -4.28
N VAL A 29 2.91 -20.51 -5.13
CA VAL A 29 3.10 -20.93 -6.53
C VAL A 29 3.64 -19.78 -7.39
N HIS A 30 3.18 -18.54 -7.18
CA HIS A 30 3.47 -17.42 -8.06
C HIS A 30 4.61 -16.54 -7.57
N HIS A 31 4.86 -16.53 -6.25
CA HIS A 31 5.83 -15.63 -5.63
C HIS A 31 6.88 -16.36 -4.77
N GLU A 32 6.81 -17.69 -4.69
CA GLU A 32 7.69 -18.52 -3.83
C GLU A 32 7.66 -18.07 -2.36
N LEU A 33 6.54 -17.47 -1.92
CA LEU A 33 6.35 -16.92 -0.60
C LEU A 33 5.54 -17.86 0.29
N GLU A 34 6.12 -18.33 1.38
CA GLU A 34 5.44 -19.14 2.38
C GLU A 34 4.73 -18.25 3.41
N VAL A 35 3.45 -17.97 3.15
CA VAL A 35 2.59 -17.18 4.03
C VAL A 35 1.95 -18.08 5.07
N LYS A 36 1.95 -17.63 6.34
CA LYS A 36 1.23 -18.31 7.43
C LYS A 36 -0.12 -17.65 7.66
N LYS A 37 -1.15 -18.46 7.97
CA LYS A 37 -2.52 -17.97 8.22
C LYS A 37 -2.57 -16.90 9.31
N GLU A 38 -1.81 -17.06 10.37
CA GLU A 38 -1.75 -16.11 11.48
C GLU A 38 -1.19 -14.72 11.11
N TRP A 39 -0.51 -14.60 9.97
CA TRP A 39 -0.04 -13.32 9.44
C TRP A 39 -1.11 -12.56 8.67
N MET A 40 -2.17 -13.26 8.25
CA MET A 40 -3.19 -12.70 7.39
C MET A 40 -4.22 -11.91 8.20
N ARG A 41 -4.54 -10.74 7.72
CA ARG A 41 -5.63 -9.91 8.23
C ARG A 41 -6.48 -9.45 7.04
N PHE A 42 -7.78 -9.50 7.22
CA PHE A 42 -8.72 -9.05 6.22
C PHE A 42 -8.89 -7.54 6.30
N SER A 43 -8.90 -6.89 5.14
CA SER A 43 -9.28 -5.50 4.98
C SER A 43 -10.37 -5.39 3.91
N PRO A 44 -11.41 -4.54 4.09
CA PRO A 44 -12.47 -4.33 3.09
C PRO A 44 -11.98 -3.53 1.87
N GLY A 45 -10.72 -3.67 1.53
CA GLY A 45 -10.05 -3.04 0.41
C GLY A 45 -8.69 -2.50 0.79
N VAL A 46 -7.81 -2.36 -0.20
CA VAL A 46 -6.42 -1.92 -0.01
C VAL A 46 -6.35 -0.50 0.58
N VAL A 47 -7.27 0.39 0.19
CA VAL A 47 -7.29 1.78 0.71
C VAL A 47 -7.49 1.80 2.21
N ALA A 48 -8.48 1.08 2.74
CA ALA A 48 -8.68 0.96 4.19
C ALA A 48 -7.44 0.35 4.87
N GLY A 49 -6.87 -0.69 4.25
CA GLY A 49 -5.69 -1.38 4.76
C GLY A 49 -4.49 -0.46 4.96
N PHE A 50 -4.12 0.35 3.97
CA PHE A 50 -2.96 1.22 4.13
C PHE A 50 -3.23 2.44 5.03
N HIS A 51 -4.49 2.90 5.18
CA HIS A 51 -4.84 3.86 6.23
C HIS A 51 -4.53 3.31 7.63
N TRP A 52 -4.93 2.06 7.89
CA TRP A 52 -4.60 1.39 9.17
C TRP A 52 -3.10 1.20 9.36
N LEU A 53 -2.37 0.84 8.29
CA LEU A 53 -0.92 0.69 8.37
C LEU A 53 -0.22 2.02 8.70
N VAL A 54 -0.67 3.14 8.11
CA VAL A 54 -0.14 4.48 8.47
C VAL A 54 -0.35 4.75 9.96
N GLN A 55 -1.54 4.45 10.51
CA GLN A 55 -1.81 4.63 11.95
C GLN A 55 -0.96 3.70 12.83
N MET A 56 -0.76 2.46 12.41
CA MET A 56 0.01 1.47 13.18
C MET A 56 1.51 1.74 13.19
N LEU A 57 2.05 2.29 12.09
CA LEU A 57 3.50 2.43 11.87
C LEU A 57 4.02 3.85 12.19
N SER A 58 3.14 4.77 12.55
CA SER A 58 3.51 6.16 12.86
C SER A 58 2.58 6.78 13.89
N ASN A 59 3.00 7.92 14.46
CA ASN A 59 2.20 8.75 15.34
C ASN A 59 1.70 10.01 14.62
N SER A 60 0.72 10.71 15.19
CA SER A 60 0.31 12.03 14.71
C SER A 60 1.52 12.98 14.67
N GLY A 61 1.66 13.72 13.58
CA GLY A 61 2.80 14.62 13.33
C GLY A 61 4.05 13.96 12.72
N ASP A 62 4.17 12.63 12.72
CA ASP A 62 5.27 11.94 12.05
C ASP A 62 5.24 12.16 10.53
N ALA A 63 6.41 12.19 9.91
CA ALA A 63 6.54 12.36 8.48
C ALA A 63 6.39 11.02 7.74
N VAL A 64 5.56 11.02 6.69
CA VAL A 64 5.36 9.91 5.77
C VAL A 64 5.69 10.39 4.36
N ILE A 65 6.60 9.68 3.66
CA ILE A 65 7.01 10.04 2.29
C ILE A 65 6.30 9.17 1.26
N VAL A 66 5.95 9.79 0.15
CA VAL A 66 5.43 9.16 -1.07
C VAL A 66 6.20 9.68 -2.27
N ILE A 67 6.25 8.89 -3.35
CA ILE A 67 6.85 9.30 -4.62
C ILE A 67 5.72 9.76 -5.55
N THR A 68 5.78 11.01 -6.02
CA THR A 68 4.75 11.65 -6.85
C THR A 68 5.18 11.80 -8.31
N PRO A 69 4.23 11.82 -9.28
CA PRO A 69 2.78 11.68 -9.12
C PRO A 69 2.37 10.26 -8.71
N VAL A 70 1.40 10.12 -7.82
CA VAL A 70 0.96 8.83 -7.30
C VAL A 70 -0.57 8.79 -7.14
N TYR A 71 -1.13 7.60 -7.03
CA TYR A 71 -2.54 7.37 -6.74
C TYR A 71 -2.96 8.15 -5.48
N TYR A 72 -3.89 9.09 -5.68
CA TYR A 72 -4.24 10.12 -4.67
C TYR A 72 -4.65 9.58 -3.28
N PRO A 73 -5.25 8.37 -3.13
CA PRO A 73 -5.58 7.87 -1.81
C PRO A 73 -4.39 7.66 -0.88
N PHE A 74 -3.16 7.51 -1.41
CA PHE A 74 -1.96 7.48 -0.58
C PHE A 74 -1.72 8.82 0.11
N LEU A 75 -1.92 9.94 -0.62
CA LEU A 75 -1.81 11.28 -0.06
C LEU A 75 -2.86 11.51 1.03
N ASN A 76 -4.08 11.04 0.76
CA ASN A 76 -5.20 11.15 1.70
C ASN A 76 -4.96 10.31 2.96
N ALA A 77 -4.37 9.11 2.83
CA ALA A 77 -4.05 8.27 3.98
C ALA A 77 -3.09 8.97 4.95
N VAL A 78 -2.13 9.74 4.43
CA VAL A 78 -1.20 10.50 5.26
C VAL A 78 -1.92 11.67 5.93
N LYS A 79 -2.62 12.50 5.13
CA LYS A 79 -3.25 13.73 5.61
C LYS A 79 -4.41 13.47 6.57
N ASN A 80 -5.30 12.51 6.24
CA ASN A 80 -6.49 12.20 7.04
C ASN A 80 -6.17 11.52 8.37
N ASN A 81 -4.91 11.10 8.55
CA ASN A 81 -4.43 10.52 9.81
C ASN A 81 -3.49 11.47 10.56
N ASP A 82 -3.49 12.76 10.25
CA ASP A 82 -2.67 13.79 10.91
C ASP A 82 -1.16 13.55 10.82
N ARG A 83 -0.68 12.94 9.73
CA ARG A 83 0.75 12.78 9.45
C ARG A 83 1.22 13.88 8.50
N ARG A 84 2.50 14.25 8.60
CA ARG A 84 3.11 15.20 7.66
C ARG A 84 3.42 14.49 6.35
N LEU A 85 2.79 14.95 5.27
CA LEU A 85 3.02 14.43 3.94
C LEU A 85 4.31 15.02 3.35
N ILE A 86 5.25 14.16 2.99
CA ILE A 86 6.45 14.50 2.25
C ILE A 86 6.33 13.89 0.84
N CYS A 87 6.51 14.72 -0.18
CA CYS A 87 6.48 14.27 -1.58
C CYS A 87 7.88 14.36 -2.18
N SER A 88 8.33 13.27 -2.80
CA SER A 88 9.51 13.26 -3.68
C SER A 88 9.03 13.01 -5.11
N ASP A 89 9.31 13.93 -6.02
CA ASP A 89 8.78 13.86 -7.37
C ASP A 89 9.64 12.96 -8.25
N LEU A 90 8.98 12.17 -9.11
CA LEU A 90 9.63 11.42 -10.16
C LEU A 90 10.22 12.36 -11.21
N ILE A 91 11.42 12.06 -11.67
CA ILE A 91 11.99 12.70 -12.88
C ILE A 91 11.39 12.01 -14.10
N CYS A 92 10.92 12.81 -15.07
CA CYS A 92 10.42 12.31 -16.34
C CYS A 92 11.37 12.74 -17.46
N GLU A 93 12.06 11.76 -18.06
CA GLU A 93 12.95 11.96 -19.22
C GLU A 93 12.46 11.08 -20.36
N ASP A 94 12.22 11.68 -21.51
CA ASP A 94 11.71 11.01 -22.71
C ASP A 94 10.46 10.14 -22.46
N GLY A 95 9.58 10.60 -21.59
CA GLY A 95 8.36 9.87 -21.20
C GLY A 95 8.60 8.70 -20.23
N ILE A 96 9.83 8.52 -19.74
CA ILE A 96 10.19 7.47 -18.79
C ILE A 96 10.38 8.09 -17.41
N TYR A 97 9.57 7.62 -16.45
CA TYR A 97 9.68 8.04 -15.06
C TYR A 97 10.79 7.30 -14.31
N ARG A 98 11.57 8.05 -13.54
CA ARG A 98 12.65 7.54 -12.66
C ARG A 98 12.56 8.15 -11.28
N ILE A 99 13.07 7.45 -10.27
CA ILE A 99 13.17 7.98 -8.92
C ILE A 99 14.40 8.89 -8.84
N ASP A 100 14.20 10.11 -8.32
CA ASP A 100 15.29 10.98 -7.90
C ASP A 100 15.76 10.53 -6.53
N TYR A 101 16.78 9.68 -6.52
CA TYR A 101 17.29 9.12 -5.27
C TYR A 101 17.96 10.14 -4.37
N GLU A 102 18.57 11.19 -4.93
CA GLU A 102 19.21 12.26 -4.17
C GLU A 102 18.17 13.10 -3.43
N ASP A 103 17.11 13.55 -4.14
CA ASP A 103 15.99 14.25 -3.53
C ASP A 103 15.26 13.39 -2.51
N PHE A 104 15.04 12.13 -2.84
CA PHE A 104 14.35 11.18 -1.97
C PHE A 104 15.10 10.97 -0.64
N GLU A 105 16.41 10.67 -0.70
CA GLU A 105 17.24 10.48 0.49
C GLU A 105 17.33 11.76 1.33
N LYS A 106 17.57 12.90 0.68
CA LYS A 106 17.60 14.21 1.33
C LYS A 106 16.31 14.48 2.11
N LYS A 107 15.14 14.27 1.48
CA LYS A 107 13.84 14.49 2.12
C LYS A 107 13.60 13.54 3.30
N ILE A 108 14.04 12.29 3.21
CA ILE A 108 13.97 11.34 4.33
C ILE A 108 14.74 11.86 5.54
N ILE A 109 15.98 12.30 5.33
CA ILE A 109 16.88 12.74 6.40
C ILE A 109 16.37 14.05 7.02
N GLU A 110 16.11 15.06 6.19
CA GLU A 110 15.70 16.40 6.65
C GLU A 110 14.35 16.38 7.39
N ASN A 111 13.44 15.51 7.00
CA ASN A 111 12.11 15.43 7.59
C ASN A 111 11.97 14.32 8.66
N GLN A 112 13.03 13.56 8.92
CA GLN A 112 12.99 12.42 9.86
C GLN A 112 11.85 11.45 9.55
N VAL A 113 11.71 11.09 8.27
CA VAL A 113 10.62 10.26 7.77
C VAL A 113 10.56 8.92 8.51
N LYS A 114 9.36 8.51 8.94
CA LYS A 114 9.11 7.24 9.63
C LYS A 114 8.57 6.14 8.72
N VAL A 115 7.78 6.53 7.72
CA VAL A 115 7.10 5.58 6.83
C VAL A 115 7.26 6.02 5.38
N PHE A 116 7.56 5.06 4.51
CA PHE A 116 7.48 5.22 3.06
C PHE A 116 6.34 4.38 2.49
N ILE A 117 5.45 4.99 1.72
CA ILE A 117 4.41 4.28 0.99
C ILE A 117 4.87 4.09 -0.45
N LEU A 118 5.26 2.85 -0.80
CA LEU A 118 5.69 2.46 -2.14
C LEU A 118 4.49 2.02 -2.98
N CYS A 119 4.34 2.60 -4.16
CA CYS A 119 3.41 2.14 -5.19
C CYS A 119 4.17 1.33 -6.25
N SER A 120 3.85 0.04 -6.40
CA SER A 120 4.43 -0.81 -7.45
C SER A 120 3.45 -1.93 -7.81
N PRO A 121 2.96 -2.05 -9.04
CA PRO A 121 3.13 -1.12 -10.17
C PRO A 121 2.71 0.31 -9.84
N HIS A 122 3.52 1.30 -10.27
CA HIS A 122 3.31 2.70 -9.90
C HIS A 122 2.21 3.35 -10.75
N ASN A 123 1.15 3.78 -10.10
CA ASN A 123 0.02 4.48 -10.71
C ASN A 123 0.12 5.99 -10.39
N PRO A 124 0.13 6.91 -11.38
CA PRO A 124 -0.15 6.69 -12.80
C PRO A 124 1.10 6.47 -13.69
N ALA A 125 2.31 6.47 -13.14
CA ALA A 125 3.54 6.44 -13.95
C ALA A 125 3.77 5.14 -14.74
N GLY A 126 3.01 4.06 -14.46
CA GLY A 126 3.09 2.78 -15.18
C GLY A 126 4.43 2.04 -14.99
N ARG A 127 5.15 2.28 -13.88
CA ARG A 127 6.46 1.68 -13.61
C ARG A 127 6.35 0.51 -12.65
N VAL A 128 7.10 -0.56 -12.92
CA VAL A 128 7.40 -1.62 -11.94
C VAL A 128 8.84 -1.42 -11.50
N TRP A 129 9.01 -1.10 -10.23
CA TRP A 129 10.34 -0.84 -9.65
C TRP A 129 11.14 -2.13 -9.52
N LYS A 130 12.44 -2.08 -9.85
CA LYS A 130 13.38 -3.20 -9.75
C LYS A 130 14.50 -2.83 -8.77
N LYS A 131 15.18 -3.84 -8.21
CA LYS A 131 16.30 -3.63 -7.26
C LYS A 131 17.45 -2.76 -7.78
N LYS A 132 17.54 -2.54 -9.10
CA LYS A 132 18.61 -1.76 -9.76
C LYS A 132 18.08 -0.54 -10.50
N ASN A 133 16.90 -0.08 -10.17
CA ASN A 133 16.39 1.18 -10.74
C ASN A 133 16.78 2.34 -9.86
#